data_db491d79e11bbc9815f2100710c62a16
#
_entry.id   db491d79e11bbc9815f2100710c62a16
#
_cell.length_a   1.000
_cell.length_b   1.000
_cell.length_c   1.000
_cell.angle_alpha   90.00
_cell.angle_beta   90.00
_cell.angle_gamma   90.00
#
_symmetry.space_group_name_H-M   'P 1'
#
loop_
_entity.id
_entity.type
_entity.pdbx_description
1 polymer ?
#
loop_
_entity_poly.entity_id
_entity_poly.type
_entity_poly.pdbx_seq_one_letter_code
_entity_poly.pdbx_strand_id
1 'polypeptide(L)'
;MNITSKKKYLAFDFGASNGRAIVGKYDGAKLELEEISRFDNKPVFVGGTLYWDVLRLFLELKVGIVKAKTKYKDISSLGLDTWGCDFGLLAKDKRLLSNPIQIELKTLLLL
;
A
#
# COMPACT_ATOMS: atom_id res chain seq x y z
N MET A 1 -17.96 32.73 7.98
CA MET A 1 -17.93 31.80 6.85
C MET A 1 -16.66 30.98 6.90
N ASN A 2 -16.79 29.71 6.92
CA ASN A 2 -15.64 28.86 6.89
C ASN A 2 -15.35 28.39 5.46
N ILE A 3 -14.33 28.97 4.87
CA ILE A 3 -13.92 28.65 3.51
C ILE A 3 -12.75 27.68 3.46
N THR A 4 -12.35 27.19 4.63
CA THR A 4 -11.15 26.36 4.74
C THR A 4 -11.49 24.87 4.89
N SER A 5 -12.66 24.48 4.40
CA SER A 5 -13.02 23.08 4.36
C SER A 5 -12.02 22.34 3.46
N LYS A 6 -11.16 21.55 4.06
CA LYS A 6 -10.16 20.76 3.35
C LYS A 6 -10.77 19.44 2.95
N LYS A 7 -10.58 19.05 1.70
CA LYS A 7 -10.87 17.69 1.27
C LYS A 7 -9.76 16.78 1.73
N LYS A 8 -10.13 15.58 2.15
CA LYS A 8 -9.18 14.60 2.66
C LYS A 8 -9.17 13.36 1.78
N TYR A 9 -7.97 12.95 1.45
CA TYR A 9 -7.72 11.78 0.61
C TYR A 9 -6.79 10.83 1.35
N LEU A 10 -7.06 9.53 1.25
CA LEU A 10 -6.18 8.52 1.84
C LEU A 10 -5.35 7.89 0.74
N ALA A 11 -4.03 7.98 0.87
CA ALA A 11 -3.10 7.41 -0.07
C ALA A 11 -2.27 6.33 0.61
N PHE A 12 -2.13 5.19 -0.07
CA PHE A 12 -1.22 4.13 0.34
C PHE A 12 -0.04 4.10 -0.61
N ASP A 13 1.15 4.24 -0.05
CA ASP A 13 2.41 4.17 -0.77
C ASP A 13 3.13 2.91 -0.29
N PHE A 14 2.94 1.82 -1.03
CA PHE A 14 3.54 0.52 -0.69
C PHE A 14 4.83 0.34 -1.46
N GLY A 15 5.94 0.56 -0.78
CA GLY A 15 7.27 0.34 -1.33
C GLY A 15 7.79 -1.05 -1.04
N ALA A 16 8.91 -1.40 -1.69
CA ALA A 16 9.54 -2.72 -1.54
C ALA A 16 10.15 -2.93 -0.15
N SER A 17 10.43 -1.86 0.60
CA SER A 17 11.03 -1.95 1.93
C SER A 17 10.05 -1.61 3.04
N ASN A 18 9.13 -0.69 2.78
CA ASN A 18 8.12 -0.29 3.75
C ASN A 18 6.89 0.26 3.04
N GLY A 19 5.77 0.24 3.74
CA GLY A 19 4.54 0.83 3.25
C GLY A 19 4.04 1.89 4.20
N ARG A 20 3.25 2.83 3.67
CA ARG A 20 2.71 3.95 4.44
C ARG A 20 1.27 4.22 4.05
N ALA A 21 0.49 4.65 5.04
CA ALA A 21 -0.81 5.24 4.81
C ALA A 21 -0.70 6.72 5.15
N ILE A 22 -1.11 7.57 4.23
CA ILE A 22 -0.95 9.02 4.32
C ILE A 22 -2.30 9.68 4.04
N VAL A 23 -2.72 10.60 4.90
CA VAL A 23 -3.86 11.46 4.62
C VAL A 23 -3.35 12.76 4.04
N GLY A 24 -3.84 13.08 2.84
CA GLY A 24 -3.63 14.38 2.21
C GLY A 24 -4.82 15.27 2.45
N LYS A 25 -4.58 16.46 2.96
CA LYS A 25 -5.59 17.48 3.22
C LYS A 25 -5.38 18.64 2.25
N TYR A 26 -6.36 18.86 1.38
CA TYR A 26 -6.26 19.83 0.29
C TYR A 26 -7.34 20.89 0.40
N ASP A 27 -6.95 22.16 0.42
CA ASP A 27 -7.87 23.30 0.53
C ASP A 27 -8.13 24.00 -0.81
N GLY A 28 -7.62 23.44 -1.91
CA GLY A 28 -7.70 24.05 -3.24
C GLY A 28 -6.43 24.76 -3.68
N ALA A 29 -5.52 25.03 -2.76
CA ALA A 29 -4.25 25.70 -3.04
C ALA A 29 -3.08 24.98 -2.40
N LYS A 30 -3.24 24.50 -1.16
CA LYS A 30 -2.17 23.87 -0.38
C LYS A 30 -2.56 22.45 -0.03
N LEU A 31 -1.59 21.55 -0.12
CA LEU A 31 -1.72 20.15 0.25
C LEU A 31 -0.86 19.89 1.50
N GLU A 32 -1.49 19.40 2.55
CA GLU A 32 -0.79 18.96 3.76
C GLU A 32 -0.83 17.44 3.84
N LEU A 33 0.28 16.82 4.17
CA LEU A 33 0.40 15.37 4.28
C LEU A 33 0.58 14.96 5.73
N GLU A 34 -0.12 13.93 6.14
CA GLU A 34 -0.01 13.36 7.48
C GLU A 34 0.14 11.85 7.39
N GLU A 35 1.26 11.32 7.86
CA GLU A 35 1.46 9.88 7.89
C GLU A 35 0.62 9.27 9.03
N ILE A 36 -0.27 8.35 8.66
CA ILE A 36 -1.20 7.70 9.58
C ILE A 36 -0.62 6.41 10.13
N SER A 37 0.04 5.63 9.28
CA SER A 37 0.67 4.38 9.67
C SER A 37 1.82 4.04 8.74
N ARG A 38 2.73 3.22 9.26
CA ARG A 38 3.88 2.73 8.51
C ARG A 38 4.15 1.30 8.94
N PHE A 39 4.59 0.48 8.03
CA PHE A 39 4.99 -0.90 8.32
C PHE A 39 6.18 -1.31 7.47
N ASP A 40 6.97 -2.27 7.97
CA ASP A 40 8.04 -2.88 7.20
C ASP A 40 7.45 -3.89 6.24
N ASN A 41 7.85 -3.81 4.98
CA ASN A 41 7.45 -4.77 3.97
C ASN A 41 8.57 -5.80 3.83
N LYS A 42 8.40 -6.95 4.47
CA LYS A 42 9.41 -7.99 4.48
C LYS A 42 8.92 -9.20 3.70
N PRO A 43 9.65 -9.61 2.65
CA PRO A 43 9.33 -10.85 1.97
C PRO A 43 9.62 -12.05 2.88
N VAL A 44 9.00 -13.18 2.58
CA VAL A 44 9.13 -14.42 3.34
C VAL A 44 9.93 -15.42 2.52
N PHE A 45 11.00 -15.97 3.11
CA PHE A 45 11.84 -16.96 2.46
C PHE A 45 11.33 -18.37 2.79
N VAL A 46 10.95 -19.10 1.76
CA VAL A 46 10.43 -20.46 1.91
C VAL A 46 10.98 -21.32 0.77
N GLY A 47 11.62 -22.45 1.12
CA GLY A 47 12.08 -23.39 0.13
C GLY A 47 13.03 -22.82 -0.93
N GLY A 48 13.89 -21.89 -0.52
CA GLY A 48 14.84 -21.26 -1.45
C GLY A 48 14.29 -20.10 -2.27
N THR A 49 13.06 -19.69 -2.02
CA THR A 49 12.40 -18.62 -2.77
C THR A 49 11.90 -17.53 -1.83
N LEU A 50 12.08 -16.28 -2.24
CA LEU A 50 11.51 -15.13 -1.53
C LEU A 50 10.14 -14.80 -2.11
N TYR A 51 9.13 -14.78 -1.25
CA TYR A 51 7.76 -14.43 -1.61
C TYR A 51 7.36 -13.11 -0.97
N TRP A 52 6.60 -12.30 -1.71
CA TRP A 52 5.90 -11.18 -1.10
C TRP A 52 4.70 -11.72 -0.31
N ASP A 53 4.52 -11.21 0.92
CA ASP A 53 3.40 -11.61 1.76
C ASP A 53 2.19 -10.72 1.45
N VAL A 54 1.46 -11.05 0.38
CA VAL A 54 0.34 -10.24 -0.10
C VAL A 54 -0.80 -10.19 0.91
N LEU A 55 -1.01 -11.27 1.67
CA LEU A 55 -2.04 -11.26 2.70
C LEU A 55 -1.71 -10.25 3.80
N ARG A 56 -0.44 -10.14 4.16
CA ARG A 56 0.02 -9.13 5.11
C ARG A 56 -0.16 -7.71 4.54
N LEU A 57 0.18 -7.51 3.27
CA LEU A 57 -0.01 -6.21 2.63
C LEU A 57 -1.48 -5.79 2.64
N PHE A 58 -2.38 -6.73 2.36
CA PHE A 58 -3.81 -6.45 2.42
C PHE A 58 -4.28 -6.14 3.84
N LEU A 59 -3.75 -6.84 4.84
CA LEU A 59 -4.04 -6.53 6.24
C LEU A 59 -3.60 -5.10 6.59
N GLU A 60 -2.41 -4.70 6.18
CA GLU A 60 -1.89 -3.35 6.44
C GLU A 60 -2.73 -2.28 5.75
N LEU A 61 -3.26 -2.58 4.57
CA LEU A 61 -4.22 -1.70 3.90
C LEU A 61 -5.46 -1.48 4.77
N LYS A 62 -6.05 -2.56 5.29
CA LYS A 62 -7.21 -2.47 6.16
C LYS A 62 -6.90 -1.72 7.46
N VAL A 63 -5.75 -1.97 8.05
CA VAL A 63 -5.32 -1.26 9.27
C VAL A 63 -5.21 0.24 9.00
N GLY A 64 -4.61 0.62 7.89
CA GLY A 64 -4.49 2.02 7.50
C GLY A 64 -5.84 2.70 7.30
N ILE A 65 -6.79 2.00 6.66
CA ILE A 65 -8.15 2.51 6.46
C ILE A 65 -8.83 2.76 7.82
N VAL A 66 -8.75 1.80 8.73
CA VAL A 66 -9.38 1.94 10.05
C VAL A 66 -8.76 3.10 10.82
N LYS A 67 -7.45 3.20 10.85
CA LYS A 67 -6.76 4.30 11.53
C LYS A 67 -7.14 5.65 10.96
N ALA A 68 -7.16 5.77 9.64
CA ALA A 68 -7.51 7.03 8.98
C ALA A 68 -8.95 7.42 9.25
N LYS A 69 -9.89 6.48 9.17
CA LYS A 69 -11.32 6.75 9.41
C LYS A 69 -11.63 7.01 10.88
N THR A 70 -10.85 6.47 11.78
CA THR A 70 -10.99 6.76 13.21
C THR A 70 -10.62 8.22 13.48
N LYS A 71 -9.59 8.73 12.81
CA LYS A 71 -9.16 10.11 12.97
C LYS A 71 -9.98 11.10 12.15
N TYR A 72 -10.37 10.72 10.93
CA TYR A 72 -11.09 11.59 9.99
C TYR A 72 -12.30 10.85 9.43
N LYS A 73 -13.50 11.38 9.68
CA LYS A 73 -14.74 10.76 9.21
C LYS A 73 -15.07 11.08 7.75
N ASP A 74 -14.45 12.12 7.21
CA ASP A 74 -14.81 12.75 5.94
C ASP A 74 -13.77 12.50 4.83
N ILE A 75 -13.15 11.31 4.82
CA ILE A 75 -12.23 10.94 3.74
C ILE A 75 -13.02 10.74 2.45
N SER A 76 -12.63 11.47 1.40
CA SER A 76 -13.36 11.49 0.12
C SER A 76 -13.03 10.29 -0.76
N SER A 77 -11.79 9.86 -0.78
CA SER A 77 -11.36 8.78 -1.67
C SER A 77 -10.07 8.14 -1.17
N LEU A 78 -9.73 7.02 -1.80
CA LEU A 78 -8.56 6.24 -1.46
C LEU A 78 -7.81 5.89 -2.75
N GLY A 79 -6.50 5.95 -2.68
CA GLY A 79 -5.62 5.50 -3.75
C GLY A 79 -4.51 4.63 -3.22
N LEU A 80 -3.99 3.76 -4.06
CA LEU A 80 -2.90 2.85 -3.71
C LEU A 80 -1.85 2.88 -4.82
N ASP A 81 -0.61 3.05 -4.42
CA ASP A 81 0.55 2.97 -5.29
C ASP A 81 1.49 1.89 -4.76
N THR A 82 2.19 1.22 -5.66
CA THR A 82 3.12 0.15 -5.31
C THR A 82 4.26 0.09 -6.32
N TRP A 83 5.21 -0.82 -6.09
CA TRP A 83 6.36 -0.99 -6.99
C TRP A 83 5.97 -1.84 -8.21
N GLY A 84 6.79 -1.77 -9.26
CA GLY A 84 6.64 -2.62 -10.45
C GLY A 84 7.46 -3.89 -10.37
N CYS A 85 7.60 -4.57 -11.49
CA CYS A 85 8.43 -5.76 -11.73
C CYS A 85 7.82 -7.07 -11.24
N ASP A 86 7.12 -7.08 -10.09
CA ASP A 86 6.56 -8.30 -9.52
C ASP A 86 5.08 -8.42 -9.88
N PHE A 87 4.58 -9.66 -9.92
CA PHE A 87 3.20 -9.92 -10.28
C PHE A 87 2.71 -11.21 -9.61
N GLY A 88 1.40 -11.34 -9.50
CA GLY A 88 0.76 -12.55 -9.05
C GLY A 88 -0.21 -13.08 -10.10
N LEU A 89 -0.48 -14.37 -10.03
CA LEU A 89 -1.43 -15.03 -10.93
C LEU A 89 -2.73 -15.33 -10.17
N LEU A 90 -3.84 -15.02 -10.79
CA LEU A 90 -5.15 -15.30 -10.24
C LEU A 90 -5.79 -16.48 -10.97
N ALA A 91 -6.46 -17.34 -10.23
CA ALA A 91 -7.30 -18.37 -10.80
C ALA A 91 -8.54 -17.75 -11.45
N LYS A 92 -9.29 -18.57 -12.19
CA LYS A 92 -10.52 -18.13 -12.87
C LYS A 92 -11.54 -17.54 -11.89
N ASP A 93 -11.58 -18.05 -10.65
CA ASP A 93 -12.46 -17.55 -9.59
C ASP A 93 -11.85 -16.35 -8.82
N LYS A 94 -10.76 -15.79 -9.35
CA LYS A 94 -10.04 -14.63 -8.80
C LYS A 94 -9.26 -14.91 -7.51
N ARG A 95 -9.09 -16.16 -7.12
CA ARG A 95 -8.20 -16.48 -6.01
C ARG A 95 -6.75 -16.38 -6.44
N LEU A 96 -5.89 -15.89 -5.55
CA LEU A 96 -4.45 -15.85 -5.78
C LEU A 96 -3.91 -17.28 -5.77
N LEU A 97 -3.20 -17.68 -6.82
CA LEU A 97 -2.64 -19.04 -6.93
C LEU A 97 -1.51 -19.26 -5.94
N SER A 98 -0.65 -18.27 -5.76
CA SER A 98 0.40 -18.27 -4.75
C SER A 98 0.83 -16.82 -4.50
N ASN A 99 1.54 -16.58 -3.40
CA ASN A 99 2.16 -15.27 -3.19
C ASN A 99 3.17 -15.00 -4.31
N PRO A 100 3.22 -13.74 -4.81
CA PRO A 100 4.19 -13.37 -5.84
C PRO A 100 5.63 -13.55 -5.36
N ILE A 101 6.49 -13.94 -6.30
CA ILE A 101 7.91 -14.09 -6.04
C ILE A 101 8.60 -12.74 -6.17
N GLN A 102 9.49 -12.43 -5.22
CA GLN A 102 10.33 -11.24 -5.33
C GLN A 102 11.39 -11.48 -6.40
N ILE A 103 11.40 -10.62 -7.42
CA ILE A 103 12.38 -10.68 -8.49
C ILE A 103 13.51 -9.74 -8.13
N GLU A 104 14.70 -10.30 -7.84
CA GLU A 104 15.90 -9.52 -7.52
C GLU A 104 16.73 -9.30 -8.79
N LEU A 105 17.43 -8.17 -8.83
CA LEU A 105 18.27 -7.81 -9.97
C LEU A 105 19.32 -8.89 -10.27
N LYS A 106 19.97 -9.46 -9.26
CA LYS A 106 20.94 -10.53 -9.45
C LYS A 106 20.34 -11.77 -10.09
N THR A 107 19.09 -12.10 -9.78
CA THR A 107 18.37 -13.21 -10.39
C THR A 107 18.13 -12.92 -11.88
N LEU A 108 17.76 -11.68 -12.22
CA LEU A 108 17.58 -11.28 -13.59
C LEU A 108 18.87 -11.36 -14.40
N LEU A 109 20.01 -11.06 -13.77
CA LEU A 109 21.31 -11.14 -14.44
C LEU A 109 21.77 -12.56 -14.71
N LEU A 110 21.21 -13.56 -14.00
CA LEU A 110 21.53 -14.97 -14.20
C LEU A 110 20.65 -15.63 -15.26
N LEU A 111 19.60 -14.96 -15.69
CA LEU A 111 18.73 -15.44 -16.76
C LEU A 111 19.33 -15.16 -18.12
#